data_20d5d5cb2bc7d0029a799f6c0c608b7f
#
_entry.id   20d5d5cb2bc7d0029a799f6c0c608b7f
#
_cell.length_a   1.000
_cell.length_b   1.000
_cell.length_c   1.000
_cell.angle_alpha   90.00
_cell.angle_beta   90.00
_cell.angle_gamma   90.00
#
_symmetry.space_group_name_H-M   'P 1'
#
loop_
_entity.id
_entity.type
_entity.pdbx_description
1 polymer ?
#
loop_
_entity_poly.entity_id
_entity_poly.type
_entity_poly.pdbx_seq_one_letter_code
_entity_poly.pdbx_strand_id
1 'polypeptide(L)'
;MRFLPLFLAIFPFITPPTALASSPGDVRSSGAVGDGKADDTAAIQKAADAGGTIRFETGTYRLTKTITVNLNEHGPVAIIGDGTARIVMAGAGPAFHFTGTHGGTADPGSVKPEVFERQTMPIVDGLQIVGAHAEADGIEASGTMQLTITRLNIRDCRHAIHLTQRNRNLIVSNSHLYKNRGIGIFYDAVNLHQSNITGCHISYNAGGGIVSRGGEVRNVHIAGCDIESNMTADAPPAANVTLDSRGGSIAEVAITGCTLQHNRTSPGSANVHIIGPGDDKRVTSESGEGKTREGNVTISANVFSDVRINVHIEHARGVAILGNTFWEGFDHDLLVEHSSDIAVGVNTFDRNPRYELWQKEKPKQGIVFRSCADCTLTGLHIHGVREHPAALHLKDCRRFLITGCSILDSDGVGILLENVRQSRIGSCLIDDERRKENFRAIEERGGEGNAIENR
;
A
#
# COMPACT_ATOMS: atom_id res chain seq x y z
N MET A 1 -86.64 15.14 28.01
CA MET A 1 -85.56 14.28 28.55
C MET A 1 -84.48 14.14 27.47
N ARG A 2 -83.32 14.83 27.59
CA ARG A 2 -82.17 14.71 26.72
C ARG A 2 -81.08 13.95 27.50
N PHE A 3 -80.68 12.79 27.00
CA PHE A 3 -79.59 12.02 27.55
C PHE A 3 -78.27 12.58 26.97
N LEU A 4 -77.32 12.93 27.84
CA LEU A 4 -75.98 13.33 27.56
C LEU A 4 -75.08 12.08 27.61
N PRO A 5 -74.26 11.75 26.59
CA PRO A 5 -73.34 10.62 26.70
C PRO A 5 -72.08 11.04 27.45
N LEU A 6 -71.71 10.25 28.42
CA LEU A 6 -70.48 10.35 29.22
C LEU A 6 -69.30 9.78 28.35
N PHE A 7 -68.37 10.64 27.89
CA PHE A 7 -67.18 10.21 27.24
C PHE A 7 -66.12 9.82 28.31
N LEU A 8 -65.83 8.53 28.39
CA LEU A 8 -64.73 8.02 29.20
C LEU A 8 -63.40 8.17 28.37
N ALA A 9 -62.53 9.10 28.76
CA ALA A 9 -61.21 9.26 28.13
C ALA A 9 -60.27 8.17 28.66
N ILE A 10 -59.94 7.21 27.79
CA ILE A 10 -58.88 6.22 28.03
C ILE A 10 -57.53 6.86 27.68
N PHE A 11 -56.74 7.20 28.70
CA PHE A 11 -55.33 7.58 28.51
C PHE A 11 -54.51 6.31 28.27
N PRO A 12 -53.76 6.20 27.18
CA PRO A 12 -52.83 5.10 27.03
C PRO A 12 -51.69 5.25 28.04
N PHE A 13 -51.48 4.25 28.86
CA PHE A 13 -50.28 4.11 29.67
C PHE A 13 -49.07 3.98 28.70
N ILE A 14 -48.26 5.05 28.56
CA ILE A 14 -46.95 4.99 27.90
C ILE A 14 -46.05 4.25 28.89
N THR A 15 -45.84 2.97 28.66
CA THR A 15 -44.76 2.22 29.30
C THR A 15 -43.44 2.81 28.87
N PRO A 16 -42.52 3.16 29.79
CA PRO A 16 -41.19 3.59 29.40
C PRO A 16 -40.53 2.49 28.54
N PRO A 17 -39.72 2.85 27.51
CA PRO A 17 -39.05 1.84 26.72
C PRO A 17 -38.21 0.98 27.67
N THR A 18 -38.50 -0.31 27.71
CA THR A 18 -37.65 -1.31 28.35
C THR A 18 -36.28 -1.19 27.72
N ALA A 19 -35.27 -0.83 28.52
CA ALA A 19 -33.89 -0.90 28.10
C ALA A 19 -33.67 -2.32 27.58
N LEU A 20 -33.33 -2.44 26.29
CA LEU A 20 -32.95 -3.71 25.67
C LEU A 20 -31.81 -4.27 26.51
N ALA A 21 -31.99 -5.45 27.08
CA ALA A 21 -30.91 -6.14 27.78
C ALA A 21 -29.76 -6.32 26.80
N SER A 22 -28.54 -5.84 27.15
CA SER A 22 -27.35 -5.99 26.33
C SER A 22 -27.13 -7.48 26.05
N SER A 23 -26.87 -7.80 24.76
CA SER A 23 -26.54 -9.18 24.36
C SER A 23 -25.24 -9.65 25.01
N PRO A 24 -25.09 -10.94 25.33
CA PRO A 24 -23.83 -11.47 25.82
C PRO A 24 -22.69 -11.10 24.86
N GLY A 25 -21.56 -10.57 25.36
CA GLY A 25 -20.43 -10.08 24.58
C GLY A 25 -20.46 -8.59 24.27
N ASP A 26 -21.53 -7.84 24.61
CA ASP A 26 -21.51 -6.39 24.48
C ASP A 26 -20.60 -5.74 25.53
N VAL A 27 -19.77 -4.78 25.09
CA VAL A 27 -18.84 -4.07 25.98
C VAL A 27 -19.56 -3.28 27.09
N ARG A 28 -20.80 -2.86 26.86
CA ARG A 28 -21.64 -2.21 27.88
C ARG A 28 -21.98 -3.15 29.02
N SER A 29 -22.15 -4.43 28.75
CA SER A 29 -22.36 -5.44 29.80
C SER A 29 -21.16 -5.61 30.71
N SER A 30 -19.95 -5.24 30.21
CA SER A 30 -18.71 -5.20 30.98
C SER A 30 -18.49 -3.88 31.71
N GLY A 31 -19.39 -2.88 31.49
CA GLY A 31 -19.35 -1.58 32.14
C GLY A 31 -18.93 -0.40 31.28
N ALA A 32 -18.73 -0.59 29.97
CA ALA A 32 -18.40 0.51 29.04
C ALA A 32 -19.61 1.46 28.91
N VAL A 33 -19.35 2.77 28.93
CA VAL A 33 -20.37 3.82 28.84
C VAL A 33 -20.60 4.22 27.37
N GLY A 34 -19.55 4.43 26.61
CA GLY A 34 -19.63 4.80 25.20
C GLY A 34 -20.17 6.21 24.95
N ASP A 35 -19.96 7.16 25.89
CA ASP A 35 -20.40 8.56 25.79
C ASP A 35 -19.32 9.53 25.25
N GLY A 36 -18.12 9.01 24.96
CA GLY A 36 -16.94 9.77 24.51
C GLY A 36 -16.20 10.53 25.59
N LYS A 37 -16.63 10.45 26.84
CA LYS A 37 -16.04 11.17 28.00
C LYS A 37 -15.45 10.22 29.03
N ALA A 38 -16.24 9.23 29.44
CA ALA A 38 -15.81 8.19 30.35
C ALA A 38 -14.60 7.44 29.77
N ASP A 39 -13.72 6.96 30.64
CA ASP A 39 -12.66 6.05 30.25
C ASP A 39 -13.20 4.62 30.23
N ASP A 40 -13.43 4.09 29.05
CA ASP A 40 -13.97 2.76 28.84
C ASP A 40 -12.91 1.66 28.82
N THR A 41 -11.63 2.01 29.01
CA THR A 41 -10.49 1.09 28.86
C THR A 41 -10.64 -0.18 29.71
N ALA A 42 -10.93 -0.04 31.00
CA ALA A 42 -11.01 -1.19 31.91
C ALA A 42 -12.18 -2.12 31.56
N ALA A 43 -13.32 -1.56 31.15
CA ALA A 43 -14.49 -2.32 30.77
C ALA A 43 -14.26 -3.10 29.45
N ILE A 44 -13.63 -2.46 28.47
CA ILE A 44 -13.34 -3.09 27.18
C ILE A 44 -12.22 -4.12 27.33
N GLN A 45 -11.19 -3.86 28.15
CA GLN A 45 -10.16 -4.87 28.46
C GLN A 45 -10.79 -6.10 29.12
N LYS A 46 -11.69 -5.91 30.07
CA LYS A 46 -12.42 -7.01 30.69
C LYS A 46 -13.23 -7.84 29.68
N ALA A 47 -13.82 -7.18 28.68
CA ALA A 47 -14.51 -7.89 27.58
C ALA A 47 -13.50 -8.66 26.71
N ALA A 48 -12.33 -8.09 26.44
CA ALA A 48 -11.28 -8.75 25.68
C ALA A 48 -10.70 -9.98 26.40
N ASP A 49 -10.52 -9.89 27.71
CA ASP A 49 -10.04 -10.98 28.57
C ASP A 49 -11.05 -12.15 28.68
N ALA A 50 -12.33 -11.87 28.45
CA ALA A 50 -13.35 -12.90 28.37
C ALA A 50 -13.33 -13.72 27.07
N GLY A 51 -12.69 -13.20 26.03
CA GLY A 51 -12.62 -13.85 24.72
C GLY A 51 -13.95 -13.87 23.96
N GLY A 52 -13.97 -14.59 22.84
CA GLY A 52 -15.17 -14.72 21.99
C GLY A 52 -15.54 -13.46 21.24
N THR A 53 -16.82 -13.15 21.12
CA THR A 53 -17.29 -11.96 20.38
C THR A 53 -17.40 -10.76 21.30
N ILE A 54 -16.64 -9.71 21.00
CA ILE A 54 -16.65 -8.41 21.66
C ILE A 54 -17.43 -7.44 20.77
N ARG A 55 -18.64 -7.10 21.17
CA ARG A 55 -19.56 -6.28 20.37
C ARG A 55 -19.60 -4.85 20.88
N PHE A 56 -19.50 -3.92 19.93
CA PHE A 56 -19.65 -2.49 20.17
C PHE A 56 -20.97 -1.99 19.55
N GLU A 57 -21.91 -1.59 20.37
CA GLU A 57 -23.09 -0.85 19.93
C GLU A 57 -22.75 0.61 19.60
N THR A 58 -23.70 1.31 18.95
CA THR A 58 -23.57 2.75 18.66
C THR A 58 -23.09 3.55 19.88
N GLY A 59 -22.00 4.27 19.72
CA GLY A 59 -21.39 5.06 20.81
C GLY A 59 -19.99 5.53 20.47
N THR A 60 -19.43 6.34 21.38
CA THR A 60 -18.04 6.78 21.31
C THR A 60 -17.31 6.29 22.55
N TYR A 61 -16.45 5.32 22.38
CA TYR A 61 -15.71 4.66 23.45
C TYR A 61 -14.30 5.25 23.55
N ARG A 62 -14.00 5.87 24.67
CA ARG A 62 -12.71 6.51 24.92
C ARG A 62 -11.76 5.55 25.61
N LEU A 63 -10.58 5.35 25.02
CA LEU A 63 -9.49 4.54 25.57
C LEU A 63 -8.33 5.45 25.99
N THR A 64 -7.82 5.25 27.20
CA THR A 64 -6.58 5.91 27.69
C THR A 64 -5.37 4.99 27.66
N LYS A 65 -5.58 3.69 27.45
CA LYS A 65 -4.54 2.66 27.30
C LYS A 65 -4.96 1.68 26.21
N THR A 66 -3.97 1.01 25.66
CA THR A 66 -4.14 -0.08 24.71
C THR A 66 -5.01 -1.21 25.27
N ILE A 67 -5.92 -1.71 24.46
CA ILE A 67 -6.62 -2.98 24.72
C ILE A 67 -5.76 -4.10 24.17
N THR A 68 -5.25 -4.95 25.03
CA THR A 68 -4.45 -6.12 24.64
C THR A 68 -5.35 -7.31 24.42
N VAL A 69 -5.29 -7.89 23.23
CA VAL A 69 -6.02 -9.09 22.83
C VAL A 69 -5.03 -10.25 22.80
N ASN A 70 -4.88 -10.95 23.93
CA ASN A 70 -3.98 -12.10 24.05
C ASN A 70 -4.65 -13.37 23.51
N LEU A 71 -4.36 -13.72 22.26
CA LEU A 71 -4.98 -14.86 21.58
C LEU A 71 -4.61 -16.20 22.23
N ASN A 72 -3.44 -16.29 22.87
CA ASN A 72 -3.04 -17.52 23.53
C ASN A 72 -3.86 -17.80 24.82
N GLU A 73 -4.21 -16.76 25.53
CA GLU A 73 -4.97 -16.87 26.79
C GLU A 73 -6.48 -16.88 26.54
N HIS A 74 -6.96 -16.00 25.65
CA HIS A 74 -8.38 -15.67 25.51
C HIS A 74 -9.00 -16.02 24.15
N GLY A 75 -8.18 -16.42 23.16
CA GLY A 75 -8.71 -16.70 21.81
C GLY A 75 -9.71 -17.86 21.75
N PRO A 76 -10.51 -18.01 20.68
CA PRO A 76 -10.63 -17.10 19.53
C PRO A 76 -11.38 -15.81 19.87
N VAL A 77 -11.06 -14.69 19.18
CA VAL A 77 -11.62 -13.37 19.45
C VAL A 77 -12.12 -12.70 18.17
N ALA A 78 -13.33 -12.13 18.24
CA ALA A 78 -13.87 -11.25 17.21
C ALA A 78 -14.30 -9.92 17.81
N ILE A 79 -13.77 -8.80 17.34
CA ILE A 79 -14.16 -7.43 17.70
C ILE A 79 -15.07 -6.92 16.59
N ILE A 80 -16.32 -6.64 16.93
CA ILE A 80 -17.37 -6.35 15.95
C ILE A 80 -18.13 -5.08 16.31
N GLY A 81 -18.28 -4.19 15.31
CA GLY A 81 -19.20 -3.07 15.33
C GLY A 81 -20.05 -3.04 14.06
N ASP A 82 -21.04 -2.15 14.03
CA ASP A 82 -21.95 -2.00 12.88
C ASP A 82 -21.63 -0.74 12.05
N GLY A 83 -20.38 -0.23 12.11
CA GLY A 83 -19.98 1.03 11.49
C GLY A 83 -20.37 2.28 12.27
N THR A 84 -21.16 2.13 13.34
CA THR A 84 -21.68 3.22 14.16
C THR A 84 -20.93 3.43 15.48
N ALA A 85 -20.10 2.46 15.87
CA ALA A 85 -19.24 2.54 17.03
C ALA A 85 -17.91 3.23 16.68
N ARG A 86 -17.53 4.18 17.54
CA ARG A 86 -16.26 4.92 17.43
C ARG A 86 -15.37 4.66 18.64
N ILE A 87 -14.15 4.25 18.38
CA ILE A 87 -13.08 4.13 19.36
C ILE A 87 -12.21 5.40 19.29
N VAL A 88 -11.99 6.06 20.41
CA VAL A 88 -11.10 7.23 20.51
C VAL A 88 -9.89 6.83 21.35
N MET A 89 -8.74 6.63 20.72
CA MET A 89 -7.49 6.33 21.41
C MET A 89 -6.86 7.63 21.91
N ALA A 90 -7.09 7.94 23.18
CA ALA A 90 -6.64 9.16 23.86
C ALA A 90 -5.30 8.98 24.60
N GLY A 91 -4.73 7.77 24.64
CA GLY A 91 -3.41 7.46 25.17
C GLY A 91 -2.41 7.12 24.06
N ALA A 92 -1.16 6.90 24.45
CA ALA A 92 -0.12 6.40 23.58
C ALA A 92 -0.30 4.89 23.29
N GLY A 93 0.15 4.43 22.11
CA GLY A 93 0.06 3.04 21.66
C GLY A 93 -1.19 2.74 20.84
N PRO A 94 -1.39 1.49 20.41
CA PRO A 94 -2.52 1.10 19.58
C PRO A 94 -3.83 1.04 20.37
N ALA A 95 -4.95 1.32 19.70
CA ALA A 95 -6.26 1.10 20.29
C ALA A 95 -6.46 -0.39 20.62
N PHE A 96 -6.06 -1.28 19.69
CA PHE A 96 -6.06 -2.73 19.90
C PHE A 96 -4.71 -3.32 19.54
N HIS A 97 -4.14 -4.12 20.45
CA HIS A 97 -2.93 -4.88 20.23
C HIS A 97 -3.22 -6.38 20.26
N PHE A 98 -3.16 -7.03 19.12
CA PHE A 98 -3.30 -8.47 19.00
C PHE A 98 -1.96 -9.14 19.21
N THR A 99 -1.88 -10.02 20.22
CA THR A 99 -0.69 -10.82 20.49
C THR A 99 -1.01 -12.30 20.38
N GLY A 100 -0.22 -13.00 19.55
CA GLY A 100 -0.30 -14.44 19.39
C GLY A 100 1.05 -15.09 19.63
N THR A 101 1.10 -16.41 19.49
CA THR A 101 2.33 -17.20 19.68
C THR A 101 2.82 -17.87 18.39
N HIS A 102 2.29 -17.45 17.23
CA HIS A 102 2.80 -17.95 15.96
C HIS A 102 4.23 -17.45 15.74
N GLY A 103 5.19 -18.38 15.79
CA GLY A 103 6.61 -18.11 15.57
C GLY A 103 7.24 -19.00 14.49
N GLY A 104 6.43 -19.80 13.83
CA GLY A 104 6.89 -20.74 12.81
C GLY A 104 7.28 -20.11 11.48
N THR A 105 7.76 -20.94 10.56
CA THR A 105 8.12 -20.54 9.19
C THR A 105 6.88 -20.49 8.28
N ALA A 106 7.09 -20.36 6.98
CA ALA A 106 6.04 -20.50 5.95
C ALA A 106 5.45 -21.91 5.85
N ASP A 107 6.22 -22.92 6.24
CA ASP A 107 5.77 -24.33 6.21
C ASP A 107 4.57 -24.54 7.15
N PRO A 108 3.43 -25.07 6.66
CA PRO A 108 2.29 -25.42 7.50
C PRO A 108 2.65 -26.33 8.69
N GLY A 109 3.61 -27.25 8.53
CA GLY A 109 4.09 -28.13 9.58
C GLY A 109 4.81 -27.40 10.74
N SER A 110 5.20 -26.14 10.54
CA SER A 110 5.83 -25.31 11.58
C SER A 110 4.83 -24.60 12.49
N VAL A 111 3.53 -24.65 12.17
CA VAL A 111 2.48 -24.03 12.98
C VAL A 111 2.11 -25.00 14.12
N LYS A 112 2.26 -24.52 15.34
CA LYS A 112 1.96 -25.33 16.52
C LYS A 112 0.47 -25.61 16.64
N PRO A 113 0.06 -26.80 17.15
CA PRO A 113 -1.35 -27.15 17.28
C PRO A 113 -2.19 -26.10 18.04
N GLU A 114 -1.70 -25.57 19.14
CA GLU A 114 -2.40 -24.56 19.94
C GLU A 114 -2.67 -23.27 19.17
N VAL A 115 -1.86 -22.93 18.15
CA VAL A 115 -2.12 -21.80 17.27
C VAL A 115 -3.33 -22.09 16.39
N PHE A 116 -3.42 -23.28 15.81
CA PHE A 116 -4.57 -23.68 14.99
C PHE A 116 -5.86 -23.82 15.79
N GLU A 117 -5.78 -24.36 17.01
CA GLU A 117 -6.94 -24.62 17.82
C GLU A 117 -7.56 -23.38 18.46
N ARG A 118 -6.75 -22.35 18.76
CA ARG A 118 -7.19 -21.24 19.61
C ARG A 118 -6.93 -19.85 19.04
N GLN A 119 -5.92 -19.66 18.18
CA GLN A 119 -5.44 -18.33 17.81
C GLN A 119 -5.72 -17.93 16.35
N THR A 120 -6.42 -18.81 15.61
CA THR A 120 -6.74 -18.54 14.19
C THR A 120 -7.95 -17.63 14.05
N MET A 121 -7.95 -16.88 12.93
CA MET A 121 -9.05 -16.01 12.52
C MET A 121 -9.50 -14.97 13.56
N PRO A 122 -8.59 -14.27 14.26
CA PRO A 122 -9.05 -13.08 14.98
C PRO A 122 -9.59 -12.06 13.96
N ILE A 123 -10.70 -11.41 14.30
CA ILE A 123 -11.40 -10.49 13.38
C ILE A 123 -11.57 -9.13 14.04
N VAL A 124 -11.35 -8.05 13.26
CA VAL A 124 -11.80 -6.69 13.60
C VAL A 124 -12.68 -6.19 12.47
N ASP A 125 -13.93 -5.90 12.76
CA ASP A 125 -14.93 -5.62 11.75
C ASP A 125 -15.85 -4.45 12.13
N GLY A 126 -16.08 -3.52 11.20
CA GLY A 126 -17.14 -2.52 11.27
C GLY A 126 -16.95 -1.43 12.35
N LEU A 127 -15.73 -0.95 12.60
CA LEU A 127 -15.42 0.07 13.59
C LEU A 127 -14.83 1.34 12.98
N GLN A 128 -15.04 2.47 13.66
CA GLN A 128 -14.27 3.69 13.47
C GLN A 128 -13.21 3.79 14.57
N ILE A 129 -11.94 4.03 14.22
CA ILE A 129 -10.84 4.24 15.16
C ILE A 129 -10.23 5.62 14.90
N VAL A 130 -10.14 6.44 15.94
CA VAL A 130 -9.65 7.82 15.86
C VAL A 130 -8.53 8.02 16.88
N GLY A 131 -7.36 8.45 16.41
CA GLY A 131 -6.24 8.80 17.29
C GLY A 131 -6.41 10.21 17.87
N ALA A 132 -6.44 10.32 19.19
CA ALA A 132 -6.49 11.59 19.92
C ALA A 132 -5.19 11.88 20.70
N HIS A 133 -4.16 11.07 20.54
CA HIS A 133 -2.82 11.26 21.09
C HIS A 133 -1.77 11.19 19.98
N ALA A 134 -0.65 11.91 20.11
CA ALA A 134 0.40 11.93 19.08
C ALA A 134 0.94 10.53 18.74
N GLU A 135 1.09 9.68 19.76
CA GLU A 135 1.58 8.30 19.65
C GLU A 135 0.45 7.26 19.57
N ALA A 136 -0.80 7.66 19.31
CA ALA A 136 -1.90 6.72 19.15
C ALA A 136 -1.78 6.00 17.81
N ASP A 137 -1.85 4.67 17.82
CA ASP A 137 -2.01 3.82 16.63
C ASP A 137 -3.43 3.22 16.58
N GLY A 138 -3.81 2.75 15.40
CA GLY A 138 -5.10 2.06 15.25
C GLY A 138 -5.03 0.62 15.77
N ILE A 139 -4.44 -0.26 15.00
CA ILE A 139 -4.30 -1.69 15.32
C ILE A 139 -2.83 -2.08 15.20
N GLU A 140 -2.33 -2.77 16.22
CA GLU A 140 -1.02 -3.44 16.17
C GLU A 140 -1.21 -4.96 16.26
N ALA A 141 -0.38 -5.73 15.54
CA ALA A 141 -0.40 -7.18 15.56
C ALA A 141 1.00 -7.79 15.59
N SER A 142 1.18 -8.75 16.50
CA SER A 142 2.40 -9.55 16.63
C SER A 142 2.09 -11.00 16.97
N GLY A 143 2.77 -11.95 16.33
CA GLY A 143 2.57 -13.40 16.55
C GLY A 143 1.21 -13.93 16.08
N THR A 144 0.50 -13.22 15.19
CA THR A 144 -0.86 -13.57 14.79
C THR A 144 -0.90 -14.53 13.60
N MET A 145 -2.01 -15.28 13.50
CA MET A 145 -2.35 -16.17 12.41
C MET A 145 -3.75 -15.86 11.88
N GLN A 146 -3.88 -15.59 10.57
CA GLN A 146 -5.16 -15.35 9.89
C GLN A 146 -5.97 -14.14 10.42
N LEU A 147 -5.27 -13.11 10.93
CA LEU A 147 -5.95 -11.87 11.34
C LEU A 147 -6.68 -11.23 10.15
N THR A 148 -7.96 -10.97 10.33
CA THR A 148 -8.80 -10.29 9.35
C THR A 148 -9.24 -8.93 9.88
N ILE A 149 -8.92 -7.87 9.13
CA ILE A 149 -9.27 -6.47 9.41
C ILE A 149 -10.16 -6.00 8.26
N THR A 150 -11.41 -5.69 8.54
CA THR A 150 -12.35 -5.36 7.48
C THR A 150 -13.37 -4.29 7.88
N ARG A 151 -13.83 -3.53 6.90
CA ARG A 151 -14.86 -2.47 7.05
C ARG A 151 -14.54 -1.45 8.15
N LEU A 152 -13.25 -1.11 8.29
CA LEU A 152 -12.81 -0.13 9.27
C LEU A 152 -12.65 1.27 8.65
N ASN A 153 -12.80 2.27 9.52
CA ASN A 153 -12.40 3.65 9.25
C ASN A 153 -11.37 4.05 10.30
N ILE A 154 -10.08 4.15 9.92
CA ILE A 154 -8.99 4.49 10.84
C ILE A 154 -8.34 5.79 10.41
N ARG A 155 -8.33 6.78 11.30
CA ARG A 155 -7.80 8.10 11.02
C ARG A 155 -7.19 8.81 12.23
N ASP A 156 -6.42 9.84 11.96
CA ASP A 156 -5.77 10.70 12.96
C ASP A 156 -4.86 9.93 13.94
N CYS A 157 -4.48 8.69 13.59
CA CYS A 157 -3.51 7.88 14.30
C CYS A 157 -2.07 8.21 13.88
N ARG A 158 -1.06 7.72 14.59
CA ARG A 158 0.30 7.66 14.08
C ARG A 158 0.33 6.66 12.92
N HIS A 159 0.09 5.39 13.17
CA HIS A 159 -0.11 4.36 12.15
C HIS A 159 -1.54 3.81 12.21
N ALA A 160 -2.16 3.52 11.06
CA ALA A 160 -3.49 2.91 11.09
C ALA A 160 -3.39 1.42 11.43
N ILE A 161 -2.53 0.67 10.74
CA ILE A 161 -2.24 -0.74 11.01
C ILE A 161 -0.72 -0.91 11.09
N HIS A 162 -0.24 -1.45 12.20
CA HIS A 162 1.18 -1.67 12.49
C HIS A 162 1.45 -3.15 12.74
N LEU A 163 2.28 -3.76 11.90
CA LEU A 163 2.60 -5.18 11.92
C LEU A 163 4.05 -5.36 12.34
N THR A 164 4.27 -6.05 13.44
CA THR A 164 5.60 -6.24 14.04
C THR A 164 5.92 -7.72 14.25
N GLN A 165 7.20 -8.04 14.45
CA GLN A 165 7.72 -9.36 14.77
C GLN A 165 7.36 -10.44 13.75
N ARG A 166 6.26 -11.18 13.98
CA ARG A 166 5.80 -12.28 13.15
C ARG A 166 4.29 -12.25 12.98
N ASN A 167 3.84 -12.34 11.72
CA ASN A 167 2.42 -12.52 11.40
C ASN A 167 2.28 -13.43 10.19
N ARG A 168 1.10 -14.05 10.01
CA ARG A 168 0.83 -14.92 8.88
C ARG A 168 -0.62 -14.83 8.41
N ASN A 169 -0.83 -14.90 7.08
CA ASN A 169 -2.14 -14.94 6.44
C ASN A 169 -3.04 -13.75 6.83
N LEU A 170 -2.49 -12.53 6.79
CA LEU A 170 -3.23 -11.30 7.08
C LEU A 170 -4.20 -10.97 5.94
N ILE A 171 -5.39 -10.52 6.28
CA ILE A 171 -6.35 -9.91 5.34
C ILE A 171 -6.70 -8.51 5.84
N VAL A 172 -6.55 -7.50 4.97
CA VAL A 172 -7.07 -6.14 5.17
C VAL A 172 -7.99 -5.83 3.99
N SER A 173 -9.27 -5.56 4.26
CA SER A 173 -10.22 -5.38 3.18
C SER A 173 -11.29 -4.32 3.46
N ASN A 174 -11.83 -3.72 2.38
CA ASN A 174 -13.00 -2.84 2.41
C ASN A 174 -12.91 -1.73 3.49
N SER A 175 -11.73 -1.16 3.69
CA SER A 175 -11.43 -0.25 4.78
C SER A 175 -10.93 1.10 4.28
N HIS A 176 -11.17 2.15 5.07
CA HIS A 176 -10.68 3.50 4.84
C HIS A 176 -9.61 3.84 5.88
N LEU A 177 -8.36 3.97 5.44
CA LEU A 177 -7.20 4.28 6.27
C LEU A 177 -6.63 5.64 5.82
N TYR A 178 -6.97 6.71 6.53
CA TYR A 178 -6.67 8.04 6.01
C TYR A 178 -6.33 9.08 7.07
N LYS A 179 -5.60 10.12 6.65
CA LYS A 179 -5.17 11.24 7.51
C LYS A 179 -4.43 10.81 8.76
N ASN A 180 -3.65 9.72 8.66
CA ASN A 180 -2.78 9.33 9.74
C ASN A 180 -1.45 10.10 9.65
N ARG A 181 -0.87 10.43 10.79
CA ARG A 181 0.38 11.21 10.87
C ARG A 181 1.61 10.45 10.37
N GLY A 182 1.54 9.14 10.34
CA GLY A 182 2.55 8.23 9.83
C GLY A 182 2.01 7.41 8.66
N ILE A 183 1.99 6.11 8.81
CA ILE A 183 1.78 5.14 7.73
C ILE A 183 0.37 4.52 7.80
N GLY A 184 -0.24 4.28 6.65
CA GLY A 184 -1.52 3.58 6.54
C GLY A 184 -1.39 2.11 6.99
N ILE A 185 -0.60 1.30 6.28
CA ILE A 185 -0.31 -0.08 6.67
C ILE A 185 1.21 -0.24 6.74
N PHE A 186 1.74 -0.52 7.92
CA PHE A 186 3.17 -0.60 8.16
C PHE A 186 3.61 -2.04 8.50
N TYR A 187 4.41 -2.61 7.62
CA TYR A 187 5.16 -3.85 7.84
C TYR A 187 6.53 -3.46 8.39
N ASP A 188 6.66 -3.38 9.73
CA ASP A 188 7.83 -2.86 10.41
C ASP A 188 8.77 -3.98 10.83
N ALA A 189 9.80 -4.20 10.04
CA ALA A 189 10.78 -5.28 10.23
C ALA A 189 10.14 -6.65 10.55
N VAL A 190 8.91 -6.84 10.05
CA VAL A 190 8.09 -8.02 10.36
C VAL A 190 8.52 -9.22 9.53
N ASN A 191 8.47 -10.40 10.12
CA ASN A 191 8.46 -11.63 9.34
C ASN A 191 7.02 -12.02 9.04
N LEU A 192 6.58 -11.84 7.78
CA LEU A 192 5.20 -12.06 7.39
C LEU A 192 5.11 -12.89 6.11
N HIS A 193 4.29 -13.92 6.17
CA HIS A 193 3.90 -14.72 5.00
C HIS A 193 2.42 -14.57 4.72
N GLN A 194 2.12 -14.23 3.47
CA GLN A 194 0.79 -14.07 2.91
C GLN A 194 -0.02 -12.93 3.52
N SER A 195 -0.14 -11.87 2.76
CA SER A 195 -0.96 -10.71 3.10
C SER A 195 -1.78 -10.29 1.89
N ASN A 196 -3.09 -10.12 2.09
CA ASN A 196 -3.99 -9.62 1.06
C ASN A 196 -4.58 -8.29 1.51
N ILE A 197 -4.35 -7.23 0.72
CA ILE A 197 -4.94 -5.90 0.89
C ILE A 197 -5.85 -5.67 -0.31
N THR A 198 -7.16 -5.57 -0.08
CA THR A 198 -8.11 -5.51 -1.19
C THR A 198 -9.30 -4.58 -0.93
N GLY A 199 -9.70 -3.83 -1.96
CA GLY A 199 -10.86 -2.95 -1.89
C GLY A 199 -10.74 -1.84 -0.82
N CYS A 200 -9.52 -1.41 -0.52
CA CYS A 200 -9.25 -0.38 0.48
C CYS A 200 -9.05 0.98 -0.17
N HIS A 201 -9.44 2.03 0.57
CA HIS A 201 -9.08 3.41 0.30
C HIS A 201 -8.03 3.84 1.32
N ILE A 202 -6.80 4.09 0.85
CA ILE A 202 -5.64 4.41 1.70
C ILE A 202 -5.10 5.77 1.26
N SER A 203 -5.38 6.83 2.05
CA SER A 203 -5.13 8.18 1.57
C SER A 203 -4.68 9.17 2.65
N TYR A 204 -3.91 10.17 2.23
CA TYR A 204 -3.47 11.27 3.09
C TYR A 204 -2.72 10.83 4.36
N ASN A 205 -2.02 9.70 4.32
CA ASN A 205 -1.15 9.28 5.41
C ASN A 205 0.24 9.89 5.20
N ALA A 206 0.74 10.64 6.18
CA ALA A 206 1.92 11.50 5.97
C ALA A 206 3.23 10.74 5.72
N GLY A 207 3.35 9.52 6.21
CA GLY A 207 4.56 8.69 6.13
C GLY A 207 4.55 7.59 5.07
N GLY A 208 3.46 7.47 4.30
CA GLY A 208 3.28 6.46 3.27
C GLY A 208 1.94 5.74 3.37
N GLY A 209 1.47 5.16 2.27
CA GLY A 209 0.23 4.39 2.24
C GLY A 209 0.43 2.97 2.77
N ILE A 210 1.13 2.15 2.01
CA ILE A 210 1.53 0.79 2.39
C ILE A 210 3.06 0.76 2.37
N VAL A 211 3.67 0.54 3.51
CA VAL A 211 5.12 0.56 3.65
C VAL A 211 5.60 -0.75 4.25
N SER A 212 6.47 -1.46 3.52
CA SER A 212 7.23 -2.59 4.05
C SER A 212 8.70 -2.19 4.14
N ARG A 213 9.28 -2.28 5.32
CA ARG A 213 10.67 -1.88 5.58
C ARG A 213 11.39 -2.92 6.41
N GLY A 214 12.44 -3.50 5.84
CA GLY A 214 13.19 -4.57 6.47
C GLY A 214 12.36 -5.85 6.68
N GLY A 215 12.82 -6.73 7.58
CA GLY A 215 12.12 -7.96 7.91
C GLY A 215 12.14 -9.01 6.78
N GLU A 216 11.22 -9.95 6.85
CA GLU A 216 11.06 -11.06 5.89
C GLU A 216 9.61 -11.11 5.40
N VAL A 217 9.29 -10.43 4.30
CA VAL A 217 7.91 -10.34 3.79
C VAL A 217 7.76 -11.06 2.46
N ARG A 218 6.74 -11.92 2.36
CA ARG A 218 6.46 -12.77 1.19
C ARG A 218 4.96 -12.84 0.87
N ASN A 219 4.67 -13.02 -0.42
CA ASN A 219 3.32 -13.27 -0.92
C ASN A 219 2.34 -12.15 -0.52
N VAL A 220 2.66 -10.92 -0.92
CA VAL A 220 1.81 -9.75 -0.68
C VAL A 220 0.98 -9.46 -1.92
N HIS A 221 -0.32 -9.35 -1.75
CA HIS A 221 -1.25 -8.93 -2.80
C HIS A 221 -1.88 -7.60 -2.42
N ILE A 222 -1.73 -6.60 -3.28
CA ILE A 222 -2.39 -5.30 -3.20
C ILE A 222 -3.28 -5.20 -4.44
N ALA A 223 -4.60 -5.28 -4.26
CA ALA A 223 -5.51 -5.45 -5.38
C ALA A 223 -6.79 -4.60 -5.26
N GLY A 224 -7.16 -3.91 -6.35
CA GLY A 224 -8.40 -3.16 -6.40
C GLY A 224 -8.52 -2.07 -5.33
N CYS A 225 -7.41 -1.42 -5.00
CA CYS A 225 -7.34 -0.36 -4.00
C CYS A 225 -7.23 1.02 -4.67
N ASP A 226 -7.72 2.04 -3.97
CA ASP A 226 -7.44 3.43 -4.26
C ASP A 226 -6.42 3.96 -3.23
N ILE A 227 -5.21 4.31 -3.71
CA ILE A 227 -4.08 4.65 -2.85
C ILE A 227 -3.55 6.01 -3.28
N GLU A 228 -3.82 7.05 -2.48
CA GLU A 228 -3.56 8.42 -2.91
C GLU A 228 -3.02 9.34 -1.83
N SER A 229 -2.18 10.31 -2.22
CA SER A 229 -1.71 11.39 -1.35
C SER A 229 -1.08 10.93 -0.03
N ASN A 230 -0.43 9.76 0.00
CA ASN A 230 0.18 9.25 1.22
C ASN A 230 1.58 9.83 1.45
N MET A 231 1.69 11.14 1.39
CA MET A 231 2.92 11.92 1.52
C MET A 231 2.60 13.37 1.81
N THR A 232 3.57 14.13 2.34
CA THR A 232 3.44 15.57 2.59
C THR A 232 4.65 16.34 2.08
N ALA A 233 4.47 17.64 1.80
CA ALA A 233 5.55 18.51 1.30
C ALA A 233 6.68 18.68 2.33
N ASP A 234 6.37 18.61 3.61
CA ASP A 234 7.29 18.88 4.72
C ASP A 234 7.93 17.62 5.33
N ALA A 235 7.50 16.44 4.87
CA ALA A 235 8.05 15.15 5.33
C ALA A 235 9.19 14.66 4.43
N PRO A 236 10.01 13.70 4.88
CA PRO A 236 10.90 12.95 4.00
C PRO A 236 10.14 12.35 2.82
N PRO A 237 10.83 12.07 1.70
CA PRO A 237 10.20 11.41 0.55
C PRO A 237 9.45 10.15 0.98
N ALA A 238 8.21 10.02 0.54
CA ALA A 238 7.34 8.89 0.81
C ALA A 238 6.67 8.41 -0.48
N ALA A 239 6.06 7.24 -0.45
CA ALA A 239 5.33 6.70 -1.59
C ALA A 239 3.96 6.16 -1.16
N ASN A 240 3.06 6.04 -2.15
CA ASN A 240 1.79 5.36 -1.95
C ASN A 240 2.02 3.87 -1.58
N VAL A 241 3.01 3.22 -2.23
CA VAL A 241 3.49 1.89 -1.86
C VAL A 241 5.03 1.91 -1.81
N THR A 242 5.62 1.52 -0.68
CA THR A 242 7.07 1.37 -0.51
C THR A 242 7.42 -0.08 -0.17
N LEU A 243 8.34 -0.67 -0.94
CA LEU A 243 8.91 -1.99 -0.71
C LEU A 243 10.42 -1.82 -0.49
N ASP A 244 10.86 -1.71 0.76
CA ASP A 244 12.26 -1.45 1.14
C ASP A 244 12.90 -2.70 1.73
N SER A 245 13.71 -3.39 0.92
CA SER A 245 14.41 -4.63 1.29
C SER A 245 15.71 -4.40 2.04
N ARG A 246 16.08 -3.16 2.34
CA ARG A 246 17.31 -2.89 3.09
C ARG A 246 17.20 -3.43 4.53
N GLY A 247 18.18 -4.21 4.94
CA GLY A 247 18.15 -4.88 6.24
C GLY A 247 17.16 -6.06 6.33
N GLY A 248 16.61 -6.51 5.20
CA GLY A 248 15.64 -7.59 5.16
C GLY A 248 15.46 -8.16 3.76
N SER A 249 14.29 -8.71 3.50
CA SER A 249 13.97 -9.40 2.26
C SER A 249 12.46 -9.28 1.97
N ILE A 250 12.12 -8.63 0.85
CA ILE A 250 10.73 -8.47 0.39
C ILE A 250 10.63 -9.05 -1.02
N ALA A 251 9.75 -10.02 -1.20
CA ALA A 251 9.59 -10.71 -2.47
C ALA A 251 8.16 -11.22 -2.68
N GLU A 252 7.88 -11.64 -3.93
CA GLU A 252 6.61 -12.28 -4.28
C GLU A 252 5.42 -11.32 -4.02
N VAL A 253 5.51 -10.11 -4.61
CA VAL A 253 4.52 -9.05 -4.44
C VAL A 253 3.75 -8.83 -5.74
N ALA A 254 2.44 -8.75 -5.66
CA ALA A 254 1.59 -8.33 -6.77
C ALA A 254 0.83 -7.04 -6.42
N ILE A 255 0.96 -6.00 -7.26
CA ILE A 255 0.19 -4.76 -7.20
C ILE A 255 -0.67 -4.71 -8.46
N THR A 256 -1.98 -4.86 -8.33
CA THR A 256 -2.83 -5.04 -9.51
C THR A 256 -4.20 -4.36 -9.39
N GLY A 257 -4.65 -3.75 -10.49
CA GLY A 257 -5.98 -3.17 -10.59
C GLY A 257 -6.23 -2.00 -9.62
N CYS A 258 -5.19 -1.28 -9.25
CA CYS A 258 -5.25 -0.15 -8.33
C CYS A 258 -5.21 1.18 -9.08
N THR A 259 -5.79 2.24 -8.48
CA THR A 259 -5.45 3.62 -8.79
C THR A 259 -4.44 4.14 -7.77
N LEU A 260 -3.29 4.65 -8.25
CA LEU A 260 -2.25 5.23 -7.41
C LEU A 260 -1.96 6.65 -7.88
N GLN A 261 -2.19 7.64 -7.00
CA GLN A 261 -2.12 9.04 -7.42
C GLN A 261 -1.83 10.01 -6.28
N HIS A 262 -1.54 11.27 -6.64
CA HIS A 262 -1.26 12.38 -5.74
C HIS A 262 -0.14 12.06 -4.71
N ASN A 263 0.74 12.94 -4.33
CA ASN A 263 0.76 14.37 -4.43
C ASN A 263 2.09 14.83 -5.07
N ARG A 264 2.05 15.64 -6.12
CA ARG A 264 3.24 16.14 -6.85
C ARG A 264 4.06 17.18 -6.09
N THR A 265 3.50 17.80 -5.08
CA THR A 265 4.18 18.85 -4.30
C THR A 265 5.17 18.27 -3.28
N SER A 266 5.10 16.97 -3.03
CA SER A 266 6.03 16.29 -2.13
C SER A 266 7.33 15.95 -2.86
N PRO A 267 8.49 16.48 -2.43
CA PRO A 267 9.77 16.20 -3.08
C PRO A 267 10.10 14.71 -3.07
N GLY A 268 10.52 14.17 -4.23
CA GLY A 268 10.90 12.76 -4.37
C GLY A 268 9.76 11.76 -4.14
N SER A 269 8.50 12.21 -4.14
CA SER A 269 7.34 11.33 -3.96
C SER A 269 7.21 10.33 -5.11
N ALA A 270 6.72 9.13 -4.78
CA ALA A 270 6.43 8.11 -5.77
C ALA A 270 5.07 7.45 -5.54
N ASN A 271 4.48 6.89 -6.61
CA ASN A 271 3.34 6.00 -6.45
C ASN A 271 3.80 4.62 -5.96
N VAL A 272 4.80 4.04 -6.60
CA VAL A 272 5.46 2.81 -6.14
C VAL A 272 6.96 3.04 -6.05
N HIS A 273 7.55 2.75 -4.90
CA HIS A 273 9.00 2.81 -4.68
C HIS A 273 9.52 1.45 -4.22
N ILE A 274 10.36 0.83 -5.04
CA ILE A 274 11.00 -0.46 -4.74
C ILE A 274 12.48 -0.21 -4.49
N ILE A 275 12.96 -0.55 -3.30
CA ILE A 275 14.34 -0.39 -2.86
C ILE A 275 14.92 -1.76 -2.54
N GLY A 276 15.86 -2.21 -3.35
CA GLY A 276 16.58 -3.45 -3.10
C GLY A 276 17.66 -3.31 -2.03
N PRO A 277 18.31 -4.41 -1.62
CA PRO A 277 19.31 -4.43 -0.54
C PRO A 277 20.65 -3.85 -0.95
N GLY A 278 20.83 -3.45 -2.20
CA GLY A 278 22.10 -2.95 -2.75
C GLY A 278 23.01 -4.06 -3.29
N ASP A 279 24.06 -3.65 -3.97
CA ASP A 279 24.95 -4.57 -4.72
C ASP A 279 25.69 -5.58 -3.82
N ASP A 280 26.00 -5.22 -2.60
CA ASP A 280 26.78 -6.05 -1.67
C ASP A 280 26.05 -7.30 -1.16
N LYS A 281 24.75 -7.39 -1.44
CA LYS A 281 23.88 -8.47 -0.93
C LYS A 281 23.22 -9.29 -2.04
N ARG A 282 23.60 -9.10 -3.29
CA ARG A 282 23.15 -9.96 -4.39
C ARG A 282 23.69 -11.37 -4.19
N VAL A 283 22.79 -12.30 -3.97
CA VAL A 283 23.16 -13.73 -3.89
C VAL A 283 23.58 -14.19 -5.29
N THR A 284 24.84 -14.53 -5.44
CA THR A 284 25.26 -15.37 -6.56
C THR A 284 24.82 -16.81 -6.25
N SER A 285 24.40 -17.56 -7.26
CA SER A 285 23.91 -18.94 -7.17
C SER A 285 24.86 -19.93 -6.46
N GLU A 286 26.09 -19.51 -6.17
CA GLU A 286 27.16 -20.39 -5.67
C GLU A 286 27.36 -20.31 -4.14
N SER A 287 26.98 -19.25 -3.46
CA SER A 287 27.42 -19.07 -2.07
C SER A 287 26.44 -19.47 -0.97
N GLY A 288 25.19 -19.74 -1.28
CA GLY A 288 24.21 -20.29 -0.30
C GLY A 288 24.02 -19.54 1.04
N GLU A 289 24.92 -18.64 1.41
CA GLU A 289 24.92 -17.84 2.62
C GLU A 289 24.50 -16.38 2.32
N GLY A 290 23.68 -15.79 3.18
CA GLY A 290 23.23 -14.40 3.04
C GLY A 290 22.05 -14.22 2.09
N LYS A 291 21.09 -15.09 2.12
CA LYS A 291 19.94 -15.15 1.18
C LYS A 291 18.92 -14.05 1.41
N THR A 292 19.17 -12.86 0.90
CA THR A 292 18.08 -11.92 0.67
C THR A 292 17.28 -12.38 -0.54
N ARG A 293 16.05 -12.82 -0.31
CA ARG A 293 15.11 -13.08 -1.40
C ARG A 293 14.39 -11.78 -1.67
N GLU A 294 14.77 -11.11 -2.72
CA GLU A 294 14.10 -9.91 -3.21
C GLU A 294 13.58 -10.15 -4.63
N GLY A 295 12.67 -9.32 -5.07
CA GLY A 295 12.15 -9.38 -6.41
C GLY A 295 10.92 -10.25 -6.54
N ASN A 296 10.69 -10.82 -7.74
CA ASN A 296 9.43 -11.48 -8.09
C ASN A 296 8.23 -10.55 -7.82
N VAL A 297 8.37 -9.27 -8.24
CA VAL A 297 7.34 -8.25 -8.10
C VAL A 297 6.63 -8.08 -9.43
N THR A 298 5.30 -8.08 -9.41
CA THR A 298 4.47 -7.77 -10.57
C THR A 298 3.63 -6.52 -10.29
N ILE A 299 3.71 -5.55 -11.21
CA ILE A 299 2.91 -4.32 -11.21
C ILE A 299 2.06 -4.34 -12.47
N SER A 300 0.75 -4.57 -12.33
CA SER A 300 -0.08 -4.80 -13.51
C SER A 300 -1.48 -4.20 -13.43
N ALA A 301 -2.00 -3.74 -14.57
CA ALA A 301 -3.35 -3.23 -14.70
C ALA A 301 -3.70 -2.07 -13.74
N ASN A 302 -2.71 -1.24 -13.38
CA ASN A 302 -2.90 -0.08 -12.53
C ASN A 302 -2.99 1.20 -13.36
N VAL A 303 -3.55 2.25 -12.74
CA VAL A 303 -3.53 3.62 -13.25
C VAL A 303 -2.68 4.47 -12.32
N PHE A 304 -1.63 5.09 -12.86
CA PHE A 304 -0.66 5.91 -12.14
C PHE A 304 -0.71 7.37 -12.57
N SER A 305 -0.72 8.30 -11.60
CA SER A 305 -0.66 9.73 -11.91
C SER A 305 -0.20 10.62 -10.76
N ASP A 306 0.02 11.90 -11.07
CA ASP A 306 0.06 13.06 -10.16
C ASP A 306 1.08 13.02 -9.02
N VAL A 307 2.24 12.44 -9.27
CA VAL A 307 3.37 12.41 -8.33
C VAL A 307 4.66 12.83 -9.02
N ARG A 308 5.77 12.97 -8.28
CA ARG A 308 7.07 13.21 -8.90
C ARG A 308 7.50 12.05 -9.78
N ILE A 309 7.38 10.81 -9.27
CA ILE A 309 7.79 9.60 -9.97
C ILE A 309 6.68 8.54 -9.86
N ASN A 310 6.12 8.10 -10.98
CA ASN A 310 5.06 7.09 -10.90
C ASN A 310 5.59 5.74 -10.39
N VAL A 311 6.65 5.21 -10.98
CA VAL A 311 7.33 4.00 -10.48
C VAL A 311 8.83 4.24 -10.39
N HIS A 312 9.38 4.12 -9.18
CA HIS A 312 10.80 4.21 -8.90
C HIS A 312 11.32 2.86 -8.42
N ILE A 313 12.36 2.35 -9.08
CA ILE A 313 13.00 1.08 -8.75
C ILE A 313 14.50 1.33 -8.61
N GLU A 314 15.05 1.05 -7.45
CA GLU A 314 16.48 1.20 -7.21
C GLU A 314 17.09 -0.02 -6.53
N HIS A 315 18.29 -0.42 -6.97
CA HIS A 315 19.06 -1.55 -6.43
C HIS A 315 18.25 -2.87 -6.33
N ALA A 316 17.27 -3.07 -7.21
CA ALA A 316 16.35 -4.19 -7.18
C ALA A 316 16.50 -5.10 -8.41
N ARG A 317 15.79 -6.23 -8.38
CA ARG A 317 15.74 -7.17 -9.49
C ARG A 317 14.40 -7.89 -9.60
N GLY A 318 14.17 -8.51 -10.77
CA GLY A 318 13.02 -9.41 -10.94
C GLY A 318 11.68 -8.70 -10.83
N VAL A 319 11.50 -7.58 -11.55
CA VAL A 319 10.25 -6.80 -11.56
C VAL A 319 9.62 -6.82 -12.94
N ALA A 320 8.34 -7.18 -13.00
CA ALA A 320 7.51 -7.12 -14.20
C ALA A 320 6.49 -5.98 -14.11
N ILE A 321 6.43 -5.12 -15.15
CA ILE A 321 5.51 -3.97 -15.23
C ILE A 321 4.68 -4.12 -16.50
N LEU A 322 3.39 -4.45 -16.38
CA LEU A 322 2.55 -4.90 -17.50
C LEU A 322 1.15 -4.28 -17.49
N GLY A 323 0.68 -3.80 -18.64
CA GLY A 323 -0.71 -3.39 -18.82
C GLY A 323 -1.16 -2.23 -17.95
N ASN A 324 -0.25 -1.34 -17.55
CA ASN A 324 -0.59 -0.17 -16.78
C ASN A 324 -0.77 1.06 -17.68
N THR A 325 -1.51 2.04 -17.17
CA THR A 325 -1.60 3.38 -17.72
C THR A 325 -0.83 4.34 -16.83
N PHE A 326 0.12 5.06 -17.40
CA PHE A 326 0.91 6.10 -16.75
C PHE A 326 0.56 7.46 -17.35
N TRP A 327 0.37 8.45 -16.50
CA TRP A 327 0.22 9.83 -16.91
C TRP A 327 0.61 10.78 -15.78
N GLU A 328 1.00 11.99 -16.11
CA GLU A 328 1.38 13.04 -15.15
C GLU A 328 2.44 12.64 -14.11
N GLY A 329 3.47 11.90 -14.49
CA GLY A 329 4.71 11.85 -13.74
C GLY A 329 5.45 13.20 -13.90
N PHE A 330 5.54 14.00 -12.82
CA PHE A 330 6.06 15.37 -12.92
C PHE A 330 7.56 15.42 -13.21
N ASP A 331 8.30 14.42 -12.78
CA ASP A 331 9.68 14.20 -13.19
C ASP A 331 9.75 12.94 -14.08
N HIS A 332 9.27 11.80 -13.60
CA HIS A 332 9.37 10.53 -14.32
C HIS A 332 8.06 9.72 -14.23
N ASP A 333 7.68 9.07 -15.31
CA ASP A 333 6.72 7.98 -15.25
C ASP A 333 7.39 6.68 -14.80
N LEU A 334 8.64 6.45 -15.22
CA LEU A 334 9.43 5.29 -14.82
C LEU A 334 10.89 5.69 -14.62
N LEU A 335 11.41 5.48 -13.42
CA LEU A 335 12.82 5.63 -13.09
C LEU A 335 13.36 4.32 -12.54
N VAL A 336 14.39 3.76 -13.20
CA VAL A 336 15.01 2.50 -12.79
C VAL A 336 16.52 2.72 -12.68
N GLU A 337 17.06 2.45 -11.50
CA GLU A 337 18.47 2.71 -11.20
C GLU A 337 19.14 1.49 -10.55
N HIS A 338 20.38 1.19 -10.95
CA HIS A 338 21.21 0.13 -10.38
C HIS A 338 20.50 -1.24 -10.27
N SER A 339 19.67 -1.58 -11.24
CA SER A 339 18.75 -2.71 -11.17
C SER A 339 18.95 -3.70 -12.32
N SER A 340 18.44 -4.92 -12.17
CA SER A 340 18.54 -5.94 -13.21
C SER A 340 17.26 -6.79 -13.34
N ASP A 341 17.17 -7.52 -14.46
CA ASP A 341 16.06 -8.46 -14.70
C ASP A 341 14.68 -7.77 -14.62
N ILE A 342 14.59 -6.56 -15.23
CA ILE A 342 13.35 -5.79 -15.28
C ILE A 342 12.68 -6.00 -16.63
N ALA A 343 11.43 -6.45 -16.60
CA ALA A 343 10.61 -6.60 -17.78
C ALA A 343 9.48 -5.55 -17.79
N VAL A 344 9.51 -4.66 -18.80
CA VAL A 344 8.43 -3.69 -19.04
C VAL A 344 7.71 -4.08 -20.32
N GLY A 345 6.51 -4.64 -20.16
CA GLY A 345 5.70 -5.11 -21.27
C GLY A 345 4.78 -4.02 -21.81
N VAL A 346 3.66 -4.42 -22.38
CA VAL A 346 2.69 -3.47 -22.94
C VAL A 346 2.16 -2.55 -21.84
N ASN A 347 2.55 -1.27 -21.89
CA ASN A 347 2.06 -0.20 -21.03
C ASN A 347 1.77 1.04 -21.89
N THR A 348 0.86 1.88 -21.42
CA THR A 348 0.58 3.17 -22.03
C THR A 348 1.17 4.28 -21.15
N PHE A 349 2.06 5.09 -21.73
CA PHE A 349 2.59 6.32 -21.16
C PHE A 349 1.99 7.47 -21.97
N ASP A 350 0.92 8.05 -21.45
CA ASP A 350 0.10 8.99 -22.20
C ASP A 350 0.22 10.41 -21.66
N ARG A 351 0.30 11.35 -22.59
CA ARG A 351 0.18 12.77 -22.30
C ARG A 351 -1.19 13.26 -22.74
N ASN A 352 -2.13 13.27 -21.82
CA ASN A 352 -3.48 13.75 -22.10
C ASN A 352 -3.54 15.29 -22.00
N PRO A 353 -3.70 16.03 -23.12
CA PRO A 353 -3.69 17.50 -23.10
C PRO A 353 -4.80 18.13 -22.26
N ARG A 354 -5.88 17.39 -22.00
CA ARG A 354 -7.00 17.88 -21.19
C ARG A 354 -6.54 18.27 -19.77
N TYR A 355 -5.63 17.52 -19.18
CA TYR A 355 -5.16 17.77 -17.82
C TYR A 355 -4.11 18.87 -17.74
N GLU A 356 -3.42 19.18 -18.84
CA GLU A 356 -2.41 20.24 -18.89
C GLU A 356 -2.98 21.66 -18.83
N LEU A 357 -4.25 21.84 -19.19
CA LEU A 357 -4.85 23.18 -19.34
C LEU A 357 -4.85 24.00 -18.05
N TRP A 358 -4.93 23.33 -16.90
CA TRP A 358 -5.11 23.97 -15.60
C TRP A 358 -3.88 23.96 -14.70
N GLN A 359 -2.82 23.28 -15.12
CA GLN A 359 -1.63 23.09 -14.29
C GLN A 359 -0.55 24.15 -14.58
N LYS A 360 -0.02 24.78 -13.53
CA LYS A 360 1.13 25.69 -13.64
C LYS A 360 2.42 24.94 -13.98
N GLU A 361 2.70 23.87 -13.25
CA GLU A 361 3.79 22.94 -13.55
C GLU A 361 3.33 21.90 -14.55
N LYS A 362 4.15 21.64 -15.57
CA LYS A 362 3.84 20.65 -16.59
C LYS A 362 4.53 19.33 -16.28
N PRO A 363 3.85 18.18 -16.42
CA PRO A 363 4.48 16.88 -16.23
C PRO A 363 5.54 16.64 -17.30
N LYS A 364 6.64 16.01 -16.93
CA LYS A 364 7.75 15.67 -17.85
C LYS A 364 7.66 14.25 -18.39
N GLN A 365 7.20 13.33 -17.56
CA GLN A 365 6.91 11.93 -17.89
C GLN A 365 8.14 11.13 -18.39
N GLY A 366 9.32 11.40 -17.83
CA GLY A 366 10.57 10.76 -18.24
C GLY A 366 10.54 9.24 -18.00
N ILE A 367 11.12 8.48 -18.94
CA ILE A 367 11.33 7.04 -18.82
C ILE A 367 12.83 6.80 -18.87
N VAL A 368 13.46 6.48 -17.74
CA VAL A 368 14.89 6.48 -17.56
C VAL A 368 15.38 5.20 -16.89
N PHE A 369 16.43 4.61 -17.46
CA PHE A 369 17.20 3.51 -16.89
C PHE A 369 18.65 3.94 -16.70
N ARG A 370 19.20 3.80 -15.49
CA ARG A 370 20.59 4.13 -15.17
C ARG A 370 21.30 2.97 -14.51
N SER A 371 22.47 2.61 -15.01
CA SER A 371 23.30 1.51 -14.46
C SER A 371 22.53 0.18 -14.32
N CYS A 372 21.70 -0.14 -15.32
CA CYS A 372 20.84 -1.32 -15.32
C CYS A 372 21.36 -2.40 -16.27
N ALA A 373 20.96 -3.65 -16.01
CA ALA A 373 21.32 -4.79 -16.83
C ALA A 373 20.16 -5.79 -17.04
N ASP A 374 20.24 -6.55 -18.14
CA ASP A 374 19.37 -7.71 -18.36
C ASP A 374 17.87 -7.36 -18.39
N CYS A 375 17.54 -6.25 -19.07
CA CYS A 375 16.17 -5.73 -19.09
C CYS A 375 15.53 -5.91 -20.48
N THR A 376 14.21 -6.10 -20.47
CA THR A 376 13.42 -6.20 -21.69
C THR A 376 12.30 -5.17 -21.68
N LEU A 377 12.20 -4.36 -22.74
CA LEU A 377 11.15 -3.39 -22.98
C LEU A 377 10.42 -3.76 -24.28
N THR A 378 9.13 -4.08 -24.19
CA THR A 378 8.39 -4.53 -25.37
C THR A 378 6.97 -3.97 -25.44
N GLY A 379 6.58 -3.48 -26.63
CA GLY A 379 5.22 -3.02 -26.87
C GLY A 379 4.82 -1.79 -26.08
N LEU A 380 5.76 -0.93 -25.70
CA LEU A 380 5.45 0.32 -24.99
C LEU A 380 4.80 1.32 -25.96
N HIS A 381 3.73 1.96 -25.51
CA HIS A 381 3.20 3.15 -26.16
C HIS A 381 3.61 4.38 -25.34
N ILE A 382 4.50 5.19 -25.89
CA ILE A 382 5.06 6.39 -25.25
C ILE A 382 4.67 7.61 -26.06
N HIS A 383 3.93 8.53 -25.46
CA HIS A 383 3.48 9.73 -26.14
C HIS A 383 3.74 10.98 -25.31
N GLY A 384 4.51 11.90 -25.88
CA GLY A 384 4.57 13.27 -25.40
C GLY A 384 5.48 13.54 -24.20
N VAL A 385 6.57 12.80 -24.00
CA VAL A 385 7.61 13.12 -23.00
C VAL A 385 8.16 14.53 -23.25
N ARG A 386 8.36 15.32 -22.18
CA ARG A 386 8.82 16.72 -22.26
C ARG A 386 10.02 16.96 -21.35
N GLU A 387 10.84 17.95 -21.72
CA GLU A 387 11.97 18.43 -20.94
C GLU A 387 12.98 17.35 -20.54
N HIS A 388 13.00 16.22 -21.24
CA HIS A 388 14.00 15.17 -21.11
C HIS A 388 14.88 15.11 -22.37
N PRO A 389 16.12 14.61 -22.26
CA PRO A 389 17.01 14.43 -23.44
C PRO A 389 16.46 13.42 -24.43
N ALA A 390 15.62 12.50 -23.99
CA ALA A 390 14.94 11.52 -24.82
C ALA A 390 13.62 11.06 -24.22
N ALA A 391 12.75 10.48 -25.04
CA ALA A 391 11.53 9.82 -24.57
C ALA A 391 11.86 8.56 -23.75
N LEU A 392 12.82 7.76 -24.21
CA LEU A 392 13.38 6.63 -23.50
C LEU A 392 14.91 6.83 -23.41
N HIS A 393 15.44 6.94 -22.19
CA HIS A 393 16.84 7.19 -21.94
C HIS A 393 17.50 6.04 -21.18
N LEU A 394 18.48 5.41 -21.79
CA LEU A 394 19.34 4.39 -21.18
C LEU A 394 20.74 4.97 -20.98
N LYS A 395 21.23 4.90 -19.73
CA LYS A 395 22.57 5.38 -19.38
C LYS A 395 23.36 4.34 -18.59
N ASP A 396 24.58 4.05 -19.02
CA ASP A 396 25.46 3.06 -18.38
C ASP A 396 24.83 1.67 -18.27
N CYS A 397 24.05 1.27 -19.28
CA CYS A 397 23.25 0.04 -19.27
C CYS A 397 23.86 -1.05 -20.15
N ARG A 398 23.44 -2.30 -19.93
CA ARG A 398 23.90 -3.42 -20.77
C ARG A 398 22.85 -4.51 -20.91
N ARG A 399 22.90 -5.22 -22.05
CA ARG A 399 22.02 -6.35 -22.37
C ARG A 399 20.53 -6.01 -22.27
N PHE A 400 20.14 -4.97 -23.01
CA PHE A 400 18.73 -4.58 -23.15
C PHE A 400 18.16 -5.13 -24.47
N LEU A 401 16.93 -5.60 -24.40
CA LEU A 401 16.10 -5.82 -25.59
C LEU A 401 14.98 -4.78 -25.61
N ILE A 402 14.92 -3.96 -26.67
CA ILE A 402 13.86 -2.98 -26.88
C ILE A 402 13.20 -3.28 -28.23
N THR A 403 11.90 -3.62 -28.22
CA THR A 403 11.24 -4.04 -29.45
C THR A 403 9.73 -3.73 -29.45
N GLY A 404 9.19 -3.43 -30.64
CA GLY A 404 7.75 -3.24 -30.84
C GLY A 404 7.15 -2.03 -30.12
N CYS A 405 7.96 -1.00 -29.80
CA CYS A 405 7.52 0.19 -29.10
C CYS A 405 7.05 1.27 -30.09
N SER A 406 6.02 2.04 -29.71
CA SER A 406 5.61 3.28 -30.37
C SER A 406 6.04 4.46 -29.50
N ILE A 407 6.89 5.35 -30.03
CA ILE A 407 7.43 6.53 -29.35
C ILE A 407 7.09 7.76 -30.18
N LEU A 408 6.17 8.57 -29.69
CA LEU A 408 5.53 9.62 -30.48
C LEU A 408 5.65 10.99 -29.81
N ASP A 409 5.83 12.02 -30.62
CA ASP A 409 5.73 13.45 -30.27
C ASP A 409 6.44 13.87 -28.98
N SER A 410 7.62 13.34 -28.74
CA SER A 410 8.42 13.58 -27.54
C SER A 410 9.53 14.62 -27.76
N ASP A 411 9.96 15.30 -26.70
CA ASP A 411 11.11 16.21 -26.78
C ASP A 411 12.41 15.42 -26.87
N GLY A 412 13.41 16.04 -27.50
CA GLY A 412 14.74 15.43 -27.63
C GLY A 412 14.77 14.29 -28.63
N VAL A 413 15.44 13.22 -28.25
CA VAL A 413 15.61 11.99 -29.06
C VAL A 413 14.49 11.00 -28.72
N GLY A 414 14.10 10.15 -29.66
CA GLY A 414 13.16 9.05 -29.35
C GLY A 414 13.76 8.08 -28.35
N ILE A 415 14.91 7.45 -28.70
CA ILE A 415 15.66 6.57 -27.78
C ILE A 415 17.11 7.07 -27.71
N LEU A 416 17.59 7.40 -26.51
CA LEU A 416 18.97 7.78 -26.26
C LEU A 416 19.73 6.67 -25.52
N LEU A 417 20.84 6.23 -26.11
CA LEU A 417 21.75 5.24 -25.55
C LEU A 417 23.06 5.94 -25.17
N GLU A 418 23.29 6.15 -23.85
CA GLU A 418 24.55 6.70 -23.34
C GLU A 418 25.39 5.59 -22.69
N ASN A 419 26.55 5.26 -23.25
CA ASN A 419 27.41 4.18 -22.75
C ASN A 419 26.69 2.83 -22.58
N VAL A 420 25.79 2.49 -23.52
CA VAL A 420 25.04 1.24 -23.51
C VAL A 420 25.79 0.16 -24.25
N ARG A 421 25.75 -1.10 -23.78
CA ARG A 421 26.51 -2.20 -24.35
C ARG A 421 25.65 -3.43 -24.61
N GLN A 422 26.01 -4.21 -25.64
CA GLN A 422 25.46 -5.53 -25.93
C GLN A 422 23.92 -5.57 -25.94
N SER A 423 23.30 -4.53 -26.49
CA SER A 423 21.84 -4.34 -26.48
C SER A 423 21.28 -4.43 -27.91
N ARG A 424 19.99 -4.79 -27.99
CA ARG A 424 19.30 -4.88 -29.28
C ARG A 424 18.07 -3.97 -29.27
N ILE A 425 17.96 -3.11 -30.29
CA ILE A 425 16.84 -2.20 -30.50
C ILE A 425 16.30 -2.40 -31.91
N GLY A 426 15.02 -2.71 -32.06
CA GLY A 426 14.42 -2.90 -33.38
C GLY A 426 12.92 -2.94 -33.37
N SER A 427 12.34 -2.91 -34.57
CA SER A 427 10.90 -2.99 -34.82
C SER A 427 10.07 -1.93 -34.05
N CYS A 428 10.62 -0.72 -33.86
CA CYS A 428 9.94 0.38 -33.18
C CYS A 428 9.44 1.44 -34.17
N LEU A 429 8.25 1.99 -33.91
CA LEU A 429 7.77 3.20 -34.58
C LEU A 429 8.18 4.41 -33.73
N ILE A 430 9.05 5.26 -34.27
CA ILE A 430 9.54 6.45 -33.57
C ILE A 430 9.37 7.65 -34.50
N ASP A 431 8.44 8.56 -34.15
CA ASP A 431 8.08 9.69 -35.01
C ASP A 431 7.70 10.93 -34.18
N ASP A 432 7.81 12.12 -34.78
CA ASP A 432 7.36 13.40 -34.20
C ASP A 432 6.65 14.22 -35.27
N GLU A 433 5.32 14.24 -35.23
CA GLU A 433 4.49 15.04 -36.18
C GLU A 433 4.72 16.56 -36.04
N ARG A 434 5.24 17.01 -34.91
CA ARG A 434 5.61 18.41 -34.68
C ARG A 434 6.82 18.85 -35.50
N ARG A 435 7.53 17.89 -36.11
CA ARG A 435 8.66 18.06 -37.04
C ARG A 435 9.70 19.07 -36.58
N LYS A 436 10.30 18.81 -35.42
CA LYS A 436 11.45 19.59 -34.94
C LYS A 436 12.66 19.33 -35.84
N GLU A 437 13.35 20.37 -36.25
CA GLU A 437 14.48 20.30 -37.19
C GLU A 437 15.60 19.34 -36.76
N ASN A 438 15.71 19.02 -35.49
CA ASN A 438 16.73 18.15 -34.90
C ASN A 438 16.20 16.83 -34.34
N PHE A 439 15.01 16.40 -34.75
CA PHE A 439 14.48 15.11 -34.31
C PHE A 439 15.36 13.95 -34.78
N ARG A 440 15.67 13.05 -33.85
CA ARG A 440 16.37 11.78 -34.12
C ARG A 440 15.61 10.65 -33.50
N ALA A 441 15.32 9.62 -34.27
CA ALA A 441 14.62 8.45 -33.77
C ALA A 441 15.47 7.74 -32.70
N ILE A 442 16.72 7.45 -32.99
CA ILE A 442 17.65 6.79 -32.06
C ILE A 442 19.01 7.50 -32.13
N GLU A 443 19.60 7.77 -30.97
CA GLU A 443 20.95 8.31 -30.85
C GLU A 443 21.79 7.46 -29.90
N GLU A 444 23.01 7.11 -30.34
CA GLU A 444 23.96 6.35 -29.55
C GLU A 444 25.18 7.25 -29.23
N ARG A 445 25.55 7.35 -27.96
CA ARG A 445 26.68 8.11 -27.44
C ARG A 445 27.58 7.19 -26.62
N GLY A 446 28.60 6.66 -27.24
CA GLY A 446 29.48 5.66 -26.61
C GLY A 446 28.81 4.31 -26.45
N GLY A 447 29.54 3.35 -25.87
CA GLY A 447 29.11 1.98 -25.76
C GLY A 447 29.63 1.08 -26.89
N GLU A 448 29.29 -0.20 -26.87
CA GLU A 448 29.77 -1.17 -27.84
C GLU A 448 28.84 -2.40 -27.97
N GLY A 449 28.90 -3.05 -29.14
CA GLY A 449 28.19 -4.31 -29.34
C GLY A 449 26.67 -4.19 -29.42
N ASN A 450 26.15 -3.01 -29.72
CA ASN A 450 24.72 -2.80 -29.89
C ASN A 450 24.28 -3.11 -31.32
N ALA A 451 23.09 -3.72 -31.47
CA ALA A 451 22.44 -3.91 -32.77
C ALA A 451 21.20 -3.01 -32.85
N ILE A 452 21.19 -2.05 -33.77
CA ILE A 452 20.12 -1.09 -33.98
C ILE A 452 19.54 -1.29 -35.39
N GLU A 453 18.29 -1.77 -35.46
CA GLU A 453 17.63 -2.12 -36.72
C GLU A 453 16.80 -0.95 -37.32
N ASN A 454 16.47 0.08 -36.54
CA ASN A 454 15.65 1.23 -36.93
C ASN A 454 16.52 2.51 -37.13
N ARG A 455 17.43 2.51 -38.05
CA ARG A 455 18.18 3.72 -38.43
C ARG A 455 17.56 4.42 -39.62
#